data_d13cd6069641ad7fc853267bac24209c
#
_entry.id   d13cd6069641ad7fc853267bac24209c
#
_cell.length_a   1.000
_cell.length_b   1.000
_cell.length_c   1.000
_cell.angle_alpha   90.00
_cell.angle_beta   90.00
_cell.angle_gamma   90.00
#
_symmetry.space_group_name_H-M   'P 1'
#
loop_
_entity.id
_entity.type
_entity.pdbx_description
1 polymer ?
#
loop_
_entity_poly.entity_id
_entity_poly.type
_entity_poly.pdbx_seq_one_letter_code
_entity_poly.pdbx_strand_id
1 'polypeptide(L)'
;MIRACLLAAAIVLPAAAEPGGLDVVVGNVRSAKGNVRVAVCDKATFLQETCAYRGHAPARPGEVIVHIAGVPPGAYAAQAFHDENGNGKIDRTFFGIPREGIGFSNDAQMRFGPPSFADAMFSVGAGGGRIAFALRYFQ
;
A
#
# COMPACT_ATOMS: atom_id res chain seq x y z
N MET A 1 -46.64 -12.36 -45.84
CA MET A 1 -45.29 -12.80 -45.39
C MET A 1 -44.95 -12.01 -44.14
N ILE A 2 -45.04 -12.65 -42.98
CA ILE A 2 -44.69 -12.04 -41.69
C ILE A 2 -43.24 -12.40 -41.43
N ARG A 3 -42.36 -11.42 -41.49
CA ARG A 3 -40.96 -11.58 -41.04
C ARG A 3 -40.93 -11.42 -39.53
N ALA A 4 -40.74 -12.52 -38.81
CA ALA A 4 -40.47 -12.50 -37.39
C ALA A 4 -39.03 -11.99 -37.18
N CYS A 5 -38.86 -10.75 -36.66
CA CYS A 5 -37.61 -10.29 -36.11
C CYS A 5 -37.41 -10.94 -34.76
N LEU A 6 -36.53 -11.92 -34.70
CA LEU A 6 -35.99 -12.44 -33.44
C LEU A 6 -35.05 -11.40 -32.86
N LEU A 7 -35.53 -10.62 -31.91
CA LEU A 7 -34.68 -9.81 -31.04
C LEU A 7 -33.97 -10.76 -30.08
N ALA A 8 -32.69 -11.04 -30.38
CA ALA A 8 -31.81 -11.70 -29.43
C ALA A 8 -31.54 -10.71 -28.30
N ALA A 9 -32.14 -10.90 -27.14
CA ALA A 9 -31.81 -10.17 -25.95
C ALA A 9 -30.39 -10.63 -25.47
N ALA A 10 -29.39 -9.78 -25.65
CA ALA A 10 -28.08 -10.03 -25.08
C ALA A 10 -28.20 -9.89 -23.56
N ILE A 11 -28.05 -10.99 -22.83
CA ILE A 11 -27.94 -10.96 -21.37
C ILE A 11 -26.56 -10.46 -21.02
N VAL A 12 -26.47 -9.19 -20.60
CA VAL A 12 -25.23 -8.64 -20.03
C VAL A 12 -25.17 -9.11 -18.58
N LEU A 13 -24.33 -10.11 -18.29
CA LEU A 13 -24.03 -10.52 -16.93
C LEU A 13 -23.15 -9.44 -16.30
N PRO A 14 -23.47 -8.96 -15.08
CA PRO A 14 -22.57 -8.05 -14.38
C PRO A 14 -21.24 -8.77 -14.14
N ALA A 15 -20.13 -8.14 -14.53
CA ALA A 15 -18.82 -8.64 -14.21
C ALA A 15 -18.70 -8.79 -12.68
N ALA A 16 -18.13 -9.90 -12.19
CA ALA A 16 -17.80 -10.05 -10.78
C ALA A 16 -16.92 -8.86 -10.37
N ALA A 17 -17.26 -8.18 -9.24
CA ALA A 17 -16.47 -7.08 -8.74
C ALA A 17 -15.05 -7.59 -8.45
N GLU A 18 -14.08 -7.12 -9.21
CA GLU A 18 -12.68 -7.40 -8.93
C GLU A 18 -12.23 -6.65 -7.67
N PRO A 19 -11.25 -7.20 -6.90
CA PRO A 19 -10.69 -6.47 -5.78
C PRO A 19 -10.24 -5.07 -6.22
N GLY A 20 -10.62 -4.06 -5.46
CA GLY A 20 -10.31 -2.68 -5.78
C GLY A 20 -8.84 -2.33 -5.58
N GLY A 21 -8.40 -1.27 -6.25
CA GLY A 21 -7.09 -0.68 -6.02
C GLY A 21 -7.04 0.12 -4.73
N LEU A 22 -5.89 0.12 -4.08
CA LEU A 22 -5.60 0.96 -2.93
C LEU A 22 -4.53 1.98 -3.30
N ASP A 23 -4.85 3.26 -3.19
CA ASP A 23 -3.88 4.33 -3.32
C ASP A 23 -3.30 4.65 -1.94
N VAL A 24 -1.99 4.53 -1.81
CA VAL A 24 -1.27 4.88 -0.60
C VAL A 24 -0.51 6.17 -0.83
N VAL A 25 -0.94 7.24 -0.17
CA VAL A 25 -0.27 8.53 -0.23
C VAL A 25 0.78 8.60 0.87
N VAL A 26 2.03 8.57 0.46
CA VAL A 26 3.17 8.59 1.39
C VAL A 26 3.74 10.01 1.42
N GLY A 27 3.60 10.67 2.56
CA GLY A 27 4.07 12.03 2.77
C GLY A 27 5.48 12.12 3.35
N ASN A 28 6.00 13.33 3.40
CA ASN A 28 7.31 13.64 3.96
C ASN A 28 8.47 12.90 3.28
N VAL A 29 8.38 12.66 1.98
CA VAL A 29 9.48 12.11 1.20
C VAL A 29 10.54 13.20 1.03
N ARG A 30 11.78 12.93 1.44
CA ARG A 30 12.83 13.98 1.53
C ARG A 30 13.61 14.24 0.26
N SER A 31 13.62 13.29 -0.68
CA SER A 31 14.44 13.41 -1.89
C SER A 31 13.84 12.68 -3.08
N ALA A 32 14.37 12.93 -4.27
CA ALA A 32 14.02 12.22 -5.49
C ALA A 32 14.87 10.95 -5.71
N LYS A 33 15.64 10.52 -4.73
CA LYS A 33 16.49 9.33 -4.88
C LYS A 33 15.69 8.05 -4.67
N GLY A 34 15.88 7.09 -5.56
CA GLY A 34 15.32 5.76 -5.44
C GLY A 34 13.79 5.70 -5.55
N ASN A 35 13.18 4.88 -4.74
CA ASN A 35 11.75 4.60 -4.76
C ASN A 35 11.13 4.70 -3.36
N VAL A 36 9.83 4.98 -3.34
CA VAL A 36 9.00 4.75 -2.17
C VAL A 36 8.36 3.39 -2.33
N ARG A 37 8.57 2.50 -1.37
CA ARG A 37 8.02 1.14 -1.35
C ARG A 37 6.97 1.00 -0.28
N VAL A 38 5.88 0.29 -0.61
CA VAL A 38 4.75 0.06 0.29
C VAL A 38 4.43 -1.42 0.34
N ALA A 39 4.15 -1.92 1.52
CA ALA A 39 3.59 -3.24 1.75
C ALA A 39 2.28 -3.09 2.53
N VAL A 40 1.23 -3.76 2.06
CA VAL A 40 -0.09 -3.83 2.71
C VAL A 40 -0.32 -5.27 3.12
N CYS A 41 -0.41 -5.49 4.42
CA CYS A 41 -0.36 -6.81 5.03
C CYS A 41 -1.58 -7.05 5.91
N ASP A 42 -2.06 -8.29 5.94
CA ASP A 42 -3.02 -8.73 6.94
C ASP A 42 -2.33 -8.92 8.31
N LYS A 43 -3.10 -9.27 9.33
CA LYS A 43 -2.56 -9.47 10.68
C LYS A 43 -1.49 -10.56 10.75
N ALA A 44 -1.65 -11.62 9.96
CA ALA A 44 -0.72 -12.76 9.99
C ALA A 44 0.62 -12.45 9.31
N THR A 45 0.62 -11.53 8.33
CA THR A 45 1.81 -11.24 7.52
C THR A 45 2.42 -9.87 7.80
N PHE A 46 1.81 -9.07 8.66
CA PHE A 46 2.34 -7.74 9.01
C PHE A 46 3.76 -7.85 9.56
N LEU A 47 4.66 -7.05 9.00
CA LEU A 47 6.11 -7.05 9.25
C LEU A 47 6.85 -8.32 8.78
N GLN A 48 6.18 -9.18 8.01
CA GLN A 48 6.80 -10.35 7.40
C GLN A 48 7.11 -10.09 5.93
N GLU A 49 8.09 -10.81 5.38
CA GLU A 49 8.42 -10.76 3.96
C GLU A 49 7.34 -11.41 3.08
N THR A 50 6.44 -12.18 3.67
CA THR A 50 5.34 -12.87 2.99
C THR A 50 4.12 -12.00 2.72
N CYS A 51 4.15 -10.73 3.07
CA CYS A 51 3.09 -9.78 2.78
C CYS A 51 2.79 -9.74 1.28
N ALA A 52 1.53 -10.02 0.91
CA ALA A 52 1.15 -10.29 -0.47
C ALA A 52 0.97 -9.05 -1.34
N TYR A 53 0.57 -7.92 -0.75
CA TYR A 53 0.20 -6.72 -1.50
C TYR A 53 1.30 -5.69 -1.38
N ARG A 54 2.04 -5.49 -2.48
CA ARG A 54 3.21 -4.62 -2.51
C ARG A 54 3.17 -3.72 -3.74
N GLY A 55 3.76 -2.55 -3.62
CA GLY A 55 3.94 -1.63 -4.71
C GLY A 55 5.08 -0.67 -4.45
N HIS A 56 5.47 0.05 -5.48
CA HIS A 56 6.47 1.09 -5.39
C HIS A 56 6.24 2.17 -6.44
N ALA A 57 6.79 3.32 -6.21
CA ALA A 57 6.81 4.43 -7.16
C ALA A 57 8.11 5.22 -7.02
N PRO A 58 8.55 5.91 -8.09
CA PRO A 58 9.71 6.78 -8.01
C PRO A 58 9.55 7.82 -6.92
N ALA A 59 10.60 8.02 -6.12
CA ALA A 59 10.61 9.03 -5.08
C ALA A 59 10.66 10.44 -5.66
N ARG A 60 10.01 11.37 -4.97
CA ARG A 60 10.13 12.81 -5.20
C ARG A 60 9.83 13.53 -3.89
N PRO A 61 10.40 14.72 -3.65
CA PRO A 61 10.11 15.46 -2.43
C PRO A 61 8.62 15.74 -2.24
N GLY A 62 8.13 15.58 -1.02
CA GLY A 62 6.75 15.79 -0.66
C GLY A 62 5.93 14.52 -0.62
N GLU A 63 4.85 14.44 -1.37
CA GLU A 63 3.96 13.27 -1.41
C GLU A 63 4.24 12.40 -2.63
N VAL A 64 4.23 11.09 -2.42
CA VAL A 64 4.30 10.08 -3.48
C VAL A 64 3.10 9.16 -3.33
N ILE A 65 2.37 8.94 -4.42
CA ILE A 65 1.23 8.01 -4.44
C ILE A 65 1.73 6.68 -4.98
N VAL A 66 1.57 5.64 -4.16
CA VAL A 66 1.86 4.25 -4.56
C VAL A 66 0.53 3.53 -4.75
N HIS A 67 0.28 3.06 -5.97
CA HIS A 67 -0.91 2.32 -6.31
C HIS A 67 -0.70 0.83 -6.10
N ILE A 68 -1.58 0.19 -5.33
CA ILE A 68 -1.54 -1.24 -5.06
C ILE A 68 -2.82 -1.87 -5.58
N ALA A 69 -2.68 -2.71 -6.62
CA ALA A 69 -3.80 -3.35 -7.27
C ALA A 69 -4.26 -4.60 -6.51
N GLY A 70 -5.53 -4.93 -6.63
CA GLY A 70 -6.06 -6.23 -6.26
C GLY A 70 -6.11 -6.50 -4.76
N VAL A 71 -6.30 -5.48 -3.92
CA VAL A 71 -6.45 -5.65 -2.47
C VAL A 71 -7.89 -6.03 -2.15
N PRO A 72 -8.14 -7.26 -1.66
CA PRO A 72 -9.49 -7.68 -1.28
C PRO A 72 -10.02 -6.87 -0.09
N PRO A 73 -11.36 -6.79 0.07
CA PRO A 73 -11.94 -6.22 1.28
C PRO A 73 -11.41 -6.91 2.54
N GLY A 74 -11.09 -6.13 3.55
CA GLY A 74 -10.58 -6.68 4.80
C GLY A 74 -9.84 -5.66 5.65
N ALA A 75 -9.22 -6.15 6.72
CA ALA A 75 -8.42 -5.38 7.63
C ALA A 75 -6.93 -5.59 7.35
N TYR A 76 -6.20 -4.49 7.21
CA TYR A 76 -4.79 -4.46 6.85
C TYR A 76 -4.02 -3.44 7.66
N ALA A 77 -2.72 -3.57 7.65
CA ALA A 77 -1.78 -2.53 8.07
C ALA A 77 -0.77 -2.29 6.95
N ALA A 78 -0.34 -1.06 6.76
CA ALA A 78 0.62 -0.70 5.73
C ALA A 78 1.92 -0.20 6.34
N GLN A 79 3.02 -0.55 5.69
CA GLN A 79 4.35 -0.03 5.95
C GLN A 79 4.88 0.58 4.66
N ALA A 80 5.51 1.74 4.77
CA ALA A 80 6.24 2.36 3.67
C ALA A 80 7.67 2.66 4.08
N PHE A 81 8.57 2.64 3.13
CA PHE A 81 9.92 3.14 3.33
C PHE A 81 10.47 3.79 2.07
N HIS A 82 11.39 4.73 2.28
CA HIS A 82 12.08 5.43 1.20
C HIS A 82 13.39 4.70 0.88
N ASP A 83 13.35 3.86 -0.13
CA ASP A 83 14.49 3.07 -0.61
C ASP A 83 15.38 3.96 -1.49
N GLU A 84 16.21 4.78 -0.85
CA GLU A 84 17.02 5.78 -1.55
C GLU A 84 18.14 5.17 -2.39
N ASN A 85 18.69 4.03 -2.00
CA ASN A 85 19.74 3.32 -2.75
C ASN A 85 19.22 2.25 -3.70
N GLY A 86 17.91 2.00 -3.73
CA GLY A 86 17.29 1.08 -4.66
C GLY A 86 17.57 -0.41 -4.38
N ASN A 87 18.01 -0.78 -3.18
CA ASN A 87 18.35 -2.17 -2.87
C ASN A 87 17.15 -3.05 -2.45
N GLY A 88 15.96 -2.46 -2.32
CA GLY A 88 14.73 -3.17 -1.93
C GLY A 88 14.63 -3.52 -0.46
N LYS A 89 15.56 -3.07 0.37
CA LYS A 89 15.66 -3.39 1.79
C LYS A 89 15.70 -2.14 2.64
N ILE A 90 15.20 -2.22 3.86
CA ILE A 90 15.37 -1.16 4.86
C ILE A 90 16.78 -1.27 5.42
N ASP A 91 17.61 -0.30 5.09
CA ASP A 91 18.96 -0.22 5.65
C ASP A 91 18.90 0.31 7.08
N ARG A 92 19.70 -0.31 7.95
CA ARG A 92 19.77 0.02 9.37
C ARG A 92 21.20 0.31 9.78
N THR A 93 21.36 1.15 10.82
CA THR A 93 22.64 1.34 11.47
C THR A 93 23.02 0.10 12.28
N PHE A 94 24.25 0.05 12.78
CA PHE A 94 24.70 -1.00 13.71
C PHE A 94 23.77 -1.17 14.93
N PHE A 95 23.15 -0.09 15.40
CA PHE A 95 22.20 -0.09 16.52
C PHE A 95 20.75 -0.42 16.12
N GLY A 96 20.51 -0.80 14.87
CA GLY A 96 19.17 -1.14 14.39
C GLY A 96 18.28 0.03 14.01
N ILE A 97 18.78 1.26 14.03
CA ILE A 97 18.04 2.46 13.64
C ILE A 97 17.93 2.49 12.11
N PRO A 98 16.73 2.66 11.54
CA PRO A 98 16.60 2.78 10.10
C PRO A 98 17.39 3.98 9.56
N ARG A 99 18.16 3.74 8.49
CA ARG A 99 18.88 4.81 7.78
C ARG A 99 17.99 5.53 6.79
N GLU A 100 16.93 4.86 6.35
CA GLU A 100 15.95 5.33 5.39
C GLU A 100 14.68 5.75 6.10
N GLY A 101 13.89 6.62 5.45
CA GLY A 101 12.59 7.00 5.98
C GLY A 101 11.65 5.82 6.05
N ILE A 102 10.89 5.70 7.14
CA ILE A 102 9.92 4.64 7.37
C ILE A 102 8.63 5.23 7.96
N GLY A 103 7.49 4.67 7.58
CA GLY A 103 6.20 5.06 8.10
C GLY A 103 5.20 3.93 8.08
N PHE A 104 4.15 4.08 8.86
CA PHE A 104 3.07 3.10 9.01
C PHE A 104 1.71 3.79 8.88
N SER A 105 0.73 3.04 8.40
CA SER A 105 -0.66 3.49 8.35
C SER A 105 -1.14 4.02 9.71
N ASN A 106 -2.09 4.97 9.70
CA ASN A 106 -2.54 5.73 10.87
C ASN A 106 -1.44 6.56 11.53
N ASP A 107 -0.32 6.80 10.84
CA ASP A 107 0.88 7.40 11.45
C ASP A 107 1.27 6.72 12.77
N ALA A 108 1.07 5.40 12.85
CA ALA A 108 1.36 4.62 14.04
C ALA A 108 2.82 4.78 14.45
N GLN A 109 3.02 5.07 15.73
CA GLN A 109 4.34 5.43 16.24
C GLN A 109 5.20 4.20 16.48
N MET A 110 6.46 4.31 16.10
CA MET A 110 7.50 3.36 16.50
C MET A 110 8.01 3.71 17.89
N ARG A 111 7.82 2.80 18.84
CA ARG A 111 8.34 2.90 20.21
C ARG A 111 9.16 1.65 20.48
N PHE A 112 10.48 1.77 20.59
CA PHE A 112 11.36 0.61 20.78
C PHE A 112 11.23 -0.48 19.70
N GLY A 113 10.59 -0.19 18.59
CA GLY A 113 10.34 -1.11 17.50
C GLY A 113 9.12 -0.72 16.67
N PRO A 114 8.71 -1.57 15.71
CA PRO A 114 7.53 -1.33 14.88
C PRO A 114 6.25 -1.23 15.71
N PRO A 115 5.20 -0.55 15.22
CA PRO A 115 3.90 -0.53 15.87
C PRO A 115 3.24 -1.91 15.83
N SER A 116 2.23 -2.11 16.67
CA SER A 116 1.36 -3.27 16.58
C SER A 116 0.47 -3.19 15.33
N PHE A 117 -0.03 -4.34 14.89
CA PHE A 117 -1.04 -4.38 13.83
C PHE A 117 -2.28 -3.54 14.22
N ALA A 118 -2.73 -3.62 15.45
CA ALA A 118 -3.91 -2.87 15.93
C ALA A 118 -3.75 -1.36 15.79
N ASP A 119 -2.56 -0.84 16.07
CA ASP A 119 -2.28 0.61 15.95
C ASP A 119 -2.24 1.10 14.50
N ALA A 120 -1.83 0.26 13.59
CA ALA A 120 -1.70 0.58 12.16
C ALA A 120 -2.89 0.11 11.31
N MET A 121 -3.84 -0.61 11.89
CA MET A 121 -4.93 -1.26 11.17
C MET A 121 -5.89 -0.25 10.53
N PHE A 122 -6.24 -0.51 9.26
CA PHE A 122 -7.28 0.17 8.51
C PHE A 122 -8.12 -0.86 7.74
N SER A 123 -9.29 -0.45 7.30
CA SER A 123 -10.19 -1.32 6.54
C SER A 123 -10.22 -0.93 5.08
N VAL A 124 -10.26 -1.94 4.20
CA VAL A 124 -10.45 -1.78 2.75
C VAL A 124 -11.81 -2.36 2.39
N GLY A 125 -12.61 -1.57 1.69
CA GLY A 125 -13.90 -2.00 1.17
C GLY A 125 -13.82 -2.64 -0.23
N ALA A 126 -14.95 -3.07 -0.77
CA ALA A 126 -15.03 -3.75 -2.07
C ALA A 126 -14.55 -2.87 -3.25
N GLY A 127 -14.70 -1.57 -3.16
CA GLY A 127 -14.26 -0.60 -4.17
C GLY A 127 -12.80 -0.16 -4.05
N GLY A 128 -12.02 -0.77 -3.15
CA GLY A 128 -10.69 -0.31 -2.82
C GLY A 128 -10.72 0.88 -1.86
N GLY A 129 -9.75 1.78 -1.98
CA GLY A 129 -9.70 2.95 -1.11
C GLY A 129 -8.44 3.76 -1.26
N ARG A 130 -8.28 4.71 -0.34
CA ARG A 130 -7.14 5.60 -0.25
C ARG A 130 -6.77 5.81 1.20
N ILE A 131 -5.48 5.68 1.50
CA ILE A 131 -4.92 5.99 2.81
C ILE A 131 -3.74 6.92 2.66
N ALA A 132 -3.40 7.66 3.71
CA ALA A 132 -2.28 8.57 3.74
C ALA A 132 -1.55 8.47 5.07
N PHE A 133 -0.24 8.47 5.02
CA PHE A 133 0.63 8.58 6.19
C PHE A 133 2.01 9.10 5.80
N ALA A 134 2.80 9.51 6.76
CA ALA A 134 4.07 10.17 6.52
C ALA A 134 5.26 9.29 6.92
N LEU A 135 6.38 9.49 6.21
CA LEU A 135 7.66 8.90 6.58
C LEU A 135 8.32 9.70 7.72
N ARG A 136 9.07 9.00 8.53
CA ARG A 136 9.99 9.58 9.52
C ARG A 136 11.41 9.17 9.18
N TYR A 137 12.31 10.11 9.31
CA TYR A 137 13.74 9.92 9.09
C TYR A 137 14.45 10.12 10.43
N PHE A 138 15.38 9.23 10.73
CA PHE A 138 16.09 9.21 12.01
C PHE A 138 17.53 9.71 11.91
N GLN A 139 17.94 10.10 10.70
CA GLN A 139 19.26 10.68 10.41
C GLN A 139 19.16 11.88 9.45
#